data_73bce943b1b0bf8fed96ec4cdff25809
#
_entry.id   73bce943b1b0bf8fed96ec4cdff25809
#
_cell.length_a   1.000
_cell.length_b   1.000
_cell.length_c   1.000
_cell.angle_alpha   90.00
_cell.angle_beta   90.00
_cell.angle_gamma   90.00
#
_symmetry.space_group_name_H-M   'P 1'
#
loop_
_entity.id
_entity.type
_entity.pdbx_description
1 polymer ?
#
loop_
_entity_poly.entity_id
_entity_poly.type
_entity_poly.pdbx_seq_one_letter_code
_entity_poly.pdbx_strand_id
1 'polypeptide(L)'
;MNELAGRVTVVTGGGSGIGRGIALGMGGEGMTVAVADIQESKARAVAAEIEASGGSALGIGVDVTCVESLARAAEQIVAKTGGVNLLCANAGVLARVGPLANHTVGDWEYTLSVNVLGIVKTVAAFLPALRGRAPDAHIVTTASLGGLVSDVGAPMGAYVASKYACVGYSEMLRAELAAEGIGVSVLCPAVVASSLLTTSTENRPCAFGDQAAAEIEAAPGGVKGAAPHLALRHAMPAEDVGPIVIRAIRANRFHVLTHPHARPLLDSRFRAILEDFDFAARG
;
A
#
# COMPACT_ATOMS: atom_id res chain seq x y z
N MET A 1 -13.62 -10.32 9.51
CA MET A 1 -14.67 -9.26 9.30
C MET A 1 -15.53 -9.67 8.10
N ASN A 2 -16.76 -10.13 8.31
CA ASN A 2 -17.63 -10.59 7.22
C ASN A 2 -18.62 -9.51 6.78
N GLU A 3 -19.17 -8.76 7.73
CA GLU A 3 -20.08 -7.63 7.48
C GLU A 3 -19.28 -6.33 7.45
N LEU A 4 -19.44 -5.55 6.39
CA LEU A 4 -18.73 -4.27 6.20
C LEU A 4 -19.68 -3.06 6.34
N ALA A 5 -20.96 -3.23 6.01
CA ALA A 5 -21.93 -2.16 6.09
C ALA A 5 -22.02 -1.55 7.51
N GLY A 6 -22.11 -0.24 7.59
CA GLY A 6 -22.13 0.50 8.85
C GLY A 6 -20.81 0.57 9.62
N ARG A 7 -19.72 0.00 9.09
CA ARG A 7 -18.39 0.06 9.66
C ARG A 7 -17.62 1.27 9.15
N VAL A 8 -16.52 1.60 9.83
CA VAL A 8 -15.66 2.73 9.50
C VAL A 8 -14.31 2.25 8.97
N THR A 9 -13.90 2.76 7.82
CA THR A 9 -12.57 2.52 7.27
C THR A 9 -11.78 3.81 7.12
N VAL A 10 -10.46 3.72 7.30
CA VAL A 10 -9.50 4.78 6.97
C VAL A 10 -8.62 4.29 5.84
N VAL A 11 -8.45 5.10 4.79
CA VAL A 11 -7.57 4.79 3.66
C VAL A 11 -6.55 5.90 3.48
N THR A 12 -5.27 5.65 3.80
CA THR A 12 -4.19 6.60 3.55
C THR A 12 -3.71 6.54 2.09
N GLY A 13 -3.34 7.69 1.51
CA GLY A 13 -3.09 7.79 0.07
C GLY A 13 -4.37 7.53 -0.73
N GLY A 14 -5.53 7.87 -0.15
CA GLY A 14 -6.85 7.58 -0.69
C GLY A 14 -7.29 8.51 -1.82
N GLY A 15 -6.55 9.60 -2.08
CA GLY A 15 -6.90 10.60 -3.08
C GLY A 15 -6.64 10.19 -4.53
N SER A 16 -5.95 9.08 -4.78
CA SER A 16 -5.65 8.63 -6.14
C SER A 16 -5.34 7.13 -6.23
N GLY A 17 -5.24 6.59 -7.46
CA GLY A 17 -4.75 5.26 -7.76
C GLY A 17 -5.39 4.15 -6.92
N ILE A 18 -4.57 3.24 -6.39
CA ILE A 18 -5.00 2.09 -5.59
C ILE A 18 -5.83 2.53 -4.37
N GLY A 19 -5.39 3.57 -3.65
CA GLY A 19 -6.10 4.08 -2.48
C GLY A 19 -7.51 4.57 -2.82
N ARG A 20 -7.67 5.31 -3.94
CA ARG A 20 -9.00 5.71 -4.44
C ARG A 20 -9.84 4.49 -4.78
N GLY A 21 -9.28 3.50 -5.49
CA GLY A 21 -10.00 2.26 -5.83
C GLY A 21 -10.48 1.50 -4.59
N ILE A 22 -9.64 1.40 -3.55
CA ILE A 22 -10.03 0.81 -2.27
C ILE A 22 -11.14 1.64 -1.61
N ALA A 23 -10.98 2.97 -1.53
CA ALA A 23 -11.95 3.86 -0.89
C ALA A 23 -13.34 3.76 -1.53
N LEU A 24 -13.41 3.81 -2.87
CA LEU A 24 -14.65 3.65 -3.63
C LEU A 24 -15.29 2.26 -3.39
N GLY A 25 -14.47 1.19 -3.42
CA GLY A 25 -14.97 -0.16 -3.14
C GLY A 25 -15.55 -0.29 -1.74
N MET A 26 -14.91 0.29 -0.72
CA MET A 26 -15.41 0.26 0.67
C MET A 26 -16.69 1.10 0.83
N GLY A 27 -16.78 2.25 0.16
CA GLY A 27 -18.01 3.05 0.11
C GLY A 27 -19.17 2.27 -0.50
N GLY A 28 -18.92 1.54 -1.59
CA GLY A 28 -19.92 0.67 -2.24
C GLY A 28 -20.41 -0.49 -1.35
N GLU A 29 -19.63 -0.91 -0.36
CA GLU A 29 -20.01 -1.91 0.65
C GLU A 29 -20.78 -1.29 1.85
N GLY A 30 -21.12 -0.01 1.79
CA GLY A 30 -21.85 0.69 2.86
C GLY A 30 -21.00 1.06 4.07
N MET A 31 -19.66 1.10 3.94
CA MET A 31 -18.79 1.63 4.98
C MET A 31 -18.79 3.15 4.98
N THR A 32 -18.57 3.75 6.15
CA THR A 32 -18.14 5.16 6.24
C THR A 32 -16.64 5.24 5.96
N VAL A 33 -16.24 5.99 4.94
CA VAL A 33 -14.85 6.03 4.46
C VAL A 33 -14.17 7.33 4.84
N ALA A 34 -13.14 7.28 5.68
CA ALA A 34 -12.20 8.38 5.88
C ALA A 34 -11.09 8.29 4.82
N VAL A 35 -11.19 9.12 3.80
CA VAL A 35 -10.19 9.25 2.75
C VAL A 35 -9.11 10.21 3.24
N ALA A 36 -7.91 9.69 3.50
CA ALA A 36 -6.76 10.45 3.99
C ALA A 36 -5.69 10.56 2.89
N ASP A 37 -5.23 11.77 2.60
CA ASP A 37 -4.18 12.00 1.59
C ASP A 37 -3.37 13.25 1.96
N ILE A 38 -2.11 13.31 1.55
CA ILE A 38 -1.28 14.50 1.73
C ILE A 38 -1.86 15.69 0.96
N GLN A 39 -2.49 15.43 -0.18
CA GLN A 39 -3.26 16.40 -0.95
C GLN A 39 -4.74 16.36 -0.53
N GLU A 40 -5.09 17.18 0.47
CA GLU A 40 -6.45 17.21 1.05
C GLU A 40 -7.54 17.44 -0.02
N SER A 41 -7.26 18.23 -1.05
CA SER A 41 -8.20 18.45 -2.15
C SER A 41 -8.55 17.17 -2.90
N LYS A 42 -7.58 16.28 -3.12
CA LYS A 42 -7.81 14.96 -3.73
C LYS A 42 -8.59 14.05 -2.80
N ALA A 43 -8.27 14.06 -1.50
CA ALA A 43 -9.03 13.30 -0.52
C ALA A 43 -10.51 13.73 -0.48
N ARG A 44 -10.78 15.03 -0.49
CA ARG A 44 -12.14 15.59 -0.53
C ARG A 44 -12.87 15.25 -1.83
N ALA A 45 -12.18 15.26 -2.98
CA ALA A 45 -12.77 14.89 -4.24
C ALA A 45 -13.25 13.44 -4.26
N VAL A 46 -12.44 12.50 -3.75
CA VAL A 46 -12.83 11.09 -3.64
C VAL A 46 -13.95 10.88 -2.62
N ALA A 47 -13.92 11.61 -1.51
CA ALA A 47 -15.04 11.58 -0.56
C ALA A 47 -16.36 12.03 -1.21
N ALA A 48 -16.33 13.11 -2.00
CA ALA A 48 -17.51 13.59 -2.73
C ALA A 48 -17.99 12.57 -3.79
N GLU A 49 -17.09 11.82 -4.44
CA GLU A 49 -17.48 10.72 -5.36
C GLU A 49 -18.24 9.62 -4.61
N ILE A 50 -17.80 9.25 -3.41
CA ILE A 50 -18.48 8.24 -2.58
C ILE A 50 -19.86 8.75 -2.15
N GLU A 51 -19.96 10.01 -1.72
CA GLU A 51 -21.22 10.64 -1.32
C GLU A 51 -22.20 10.76 -2.49
N ALA A 52 -21.72 11.14 -3.68
CA ALA A 52 -22.53 11.20 -4.88
C ALA A 52 -23.10 9.82 -5.30
N SER A 53 -22.42 8.74 -4.90
CA SER A 53 -22.89 7.36 -5.09
C SER A 53 -23.81 6.85 -3.97
N GLY A 54 -24.20 7.73 -3.01
CA GLY A 54 -25.07 7.39 -1.88
C GLY A 54 -24.35 6.81 -0.67
N GLY A 55 -23.01 6.81 -0.65
CA GLY A 55 -22.19 6.36 0.47
C GLY A 55 -21.97 7.47 1.50
N SER A 56 -21.16 7.18 2.52
CA SER A 56 -20.72 8.13 3.56
C SER A 56 -19.22 8.25 3.56
N ALA A 57 -18.68 9.46 3.46
CA ALA A 57 -17.24 9.67 3.45
C ALA A 57 -16.82 11.00 4.07
N LEU A 58 -15.53 11.12 4.40
CA LEU A 58 -14.88 12.37 4.78
C LEU A 58 -13.48 12.41 4.17
N GLY A 59 -13.10 13.56 3.60
CA GLY A 59 -11.76 13.82 3.06
C GLY A 59 -10.91 14.59 4.08
N ILE A 60 -9.68 14.11 4.35
CA ILE A 60 -8.79 14.68 5.37
C ILE A 60 -7.38 14.77 4.83
N GLY A 61 -6.71 15.93 5.07
CA GLY A 61 -5.29 16.12 4.79
C GLY A 61 -4.43 15.40 5.83
N VAL A 62 -3.56 14.47 5.39
CA VAL A 62 -2.70 13.68 6.27
C VAL A 62 -1.33 13.45 5.64
N ASP A 63 -0.28 13.88 6.34
CA ASP A 63 1.08 13.48 6.05
C ASP A 63 1.45 12.27 6.92
N VAL A 64 1.63 11.09 6.29
CA VAL A 64 1.97 9.84 6.99
C VAL A 64 3.40 9.84 7.55
N THR A 65 4.24 10.78 7.15
CA THR A 65 5.60 10.92 7.69
C THR A 65 5.62 11.71 9.01
N CYS A 66 4.52 12.43 9.33
CA CYS A 66 4.38 13.29 10.51
C CYS A 66 3.46 12.64 11.56
N VAL A 67 4.00 12.32 12.73
CA VAL A 67 3.27 11.67 13.83
C VAL A 67 2.11 12.53 14.31
N GLU A 68 2.32 13.85 14.43
CA GLU A 68 1.31 14.81 14.89
C GLU A 68 0.16 14.95 13.88
N SER A 69 0.45 14.85 12.57
CA SER A 69 -0.56 14.84 11.53
C SER A 69 -1.47 13.62 11.63
N LEU A 70 -0.87 12.44 11.83
CA LEU A 70 -1.59 11.18 12.00
C LEU A 70 -2.41 11.16 13.30
N ALA A 71 -1.86 11.68 14.41
CA ALA A 71 -2.57 11.76 15.70
C ALA A 71 -3.83 12.63 15.58
N ARG A 72 -3.69 13.85 15.02
CA ARG A 72 -4.85 14.74 14.78
C ARG A 72 -5.89 14.10 13.87
N ALA A 73 -5.47 13.41 12.83
CA ALA A 73 -6.39 12.72 11.92
C ALA A 73 -7.15 11.60 12.64
N ALA A 74 -6.46 10.78 13.45
CA ALA A 74 -7.09 9.72 14.22
C ALA A 74 -8.13 10.27 15.22
N GLU A 75 -7.79 11.30 15.97
CA GLU A 75 -8.71 11.98 16.88
C GLU A 75 -9.94 12.54 16.14
N GLN A 76 -9.73 13.24 15.03
CA GLN A 76 -10.80 13.85 14.25
C GLN A 76 -11.74 12.79 13.64
N ILE A 77 -11.19 11.70 13.12
CA ILE A 77 -11.96 10.59 12.53
C ILE A 77 -12.78 9.92 13.64
N VAL A 78 -12.15 9.54 14.75
CA VAL A 78 -12.82 8.87 15.87
C VAL A 78 -13.93 9.75 16.44
N ALA A 79 -13.70 11.06 16.62
CA ALA A 79 -14.71 11.99 17.11
C ALA A 79 -15.94 12.08 16.19
N LYS A 80 -15.73 11.99 14.86
CA LYS A 80 -16.84 12.06 13.88
C LYS A 80 -17.57 10.75 13.66
N THR A 81 -16.87 9.61 13.80
CA THR A 81 -17.39 8.29 13.37
C THR A 81 -17.58 7.31 14.53
N GLY A 82 -17.12 7.65 15.72
CA GLY A 82 -17.20 6.82 16.91
C GLY A 82 -16.17 5.68 16.96
N GLY A 83 -15.28 5.53 15.98
CA GLY A 83 -14.20 4.52 15.97
C GLY A 83 -13.77 4.12 14.57
N VAL A 84 -12.84 3.16 14.49
CA VAL A 84 -12.30 2.65 13.22
C VAL A 84 -12.29 1.12 13.27
N ASN A 85 -12.88 0.48 12.26
CA ASN A 85 -12.92 -0.98 12.11
C ASN A 85 -11.87 -1.48 11.12
N LEU A 86 -11.59 -0.71 10.08
CA LEU A 86 -10.64 -1.09 9.03
C LEU A 86 -9.63 0.03 8.79
N LEU A 87 -8.36 -0.32 8.77
CA LEU A 87 -7.28 0.57 8.37
C LEU A 87 -6.63 0.05 7.10
N CYS A 88 -6.66 0.83 6.04
CA CYS A 88 -5.88 0.61 4.82
C CYS A 88 -4.69 1.57 4.82
N ALA A 89 -3.55 1.12 5.35
CA ALA A 89 -2.28 1.84 5.33
C ALA A 89 -1.66 1.70 3.94
N ASN A 90 -2.10 2.57 3.01
CA ASN A 90 -1.83 2.43 1.59
C ASN A 90 -0.89 3.52 1.04
N ALA A 91 -0.73 4.66 1.67
CA ALA A 91 0.16 5.71 1.19
C ALA A 91 1.55 5.17 0.84
N GLY A 92 2.07 5.59 -0.32
CA GLY A 92 3.36 5.12 -0.80
C GLY A 92 3.88 5.96 -1.96
N VAL A 93 5.19 5.89 -2.17
CA VAL A 93 5.91 6.63 -3.22
C VAL A 93 6.89 5.71 -3.95
N LEU A 94 7.25 6.11 -5.16
CA LEU A 94 8.32 5.55 -5.97
C LEU A 94 9.28 6.69 -6.34
N ALA A 95 10.34 6.86 -5.55
CA ALA A 95 11.23 8.01 -5.66
C ALA A 95 12.09 8.01 -6.92
N ARG A 96 12.53 6.84 -7.39
CA ARG A 96 13.38 6.73 -8.59
C ARG A 96 13.21 5.36 -9.26
N VAL A 97 13.26 5.39 -10.60
CA VAL A 97 13.45 4.21 -11.45
C VAL A 97 14.84 4.33 -12.09
N GLY A 98 15.63 3.28 -12.04
CA GLY A 98 16.99 3.25 -12.58
C GLY A 98 17.92 2.35 -11.78
N PRO A 99 19.18 2.16 -12.24
CA PRO A 99 20.18 1.36 -11.55
C PRO A 99 20.42 1.84 -10.12
N LEU A 100 20.63 0.91 -9.18
CA LEU A 100 20.87 1.22 -7.76
C LEU A 100 22.04 2.21 -7.53
N ALA A 101 23.08 2.12 -8.37
CA ALA A 101 24.24 3.03 -8.31
C ALA A 101 23.84 4.51 -8.56
N ASN A 102 22.69 4.77 -9.17
CA ASN A 102 22.20 6.12 -9.46
C ASN A 102 21.21 6.64 -8.40
N HIS A 103 20.85 5.80 -7.42
CA HIS A 103 19.97 6.22 -6.33
C HIS A 103 20.75 7.05 -5.32
N THR A 104 20.27 8.24 -5.03
CA THR A 104 20.84 9.11 -3.97
C THR A 104 20.37 8.64 -2.59
N VAL A 105 21.07 9.05 -1.53
CA VAL A 105 20.61 8.83 -0.15
C VAL A 105 19.22 9.43 0.06
N GLY A 106 18.94 10.62 -0.49
CA GLY A 106 17.62 11.24 -0.42
C GLY A 106 16.51 10.43 -1.10
N ASP A 107 16.80 9.67 -2.16
CA ASP A 107 15.83 8.74 -2.76
C ASP A 107 15.46 7.61 -1.80
N TRP A 108 16.46 7.08 -1.09
CA TRP A 108 16.27 6.05 -0.07
C TRP A 108 15.49 6.59 1.12
N GLU A 109 15.91 7.71 1.69
CA GLU A 109 15.27 8.33 2.84
C GLU A 109 13.82 8.68 2.55
N TYR A 110 13.53 9.29 1.40
CA TYR A 110 12.15 9.60 1.00
C TYR A 110 11.32 8.33 0.86
N THR A 111 11.83 7.33 0.14
CA THR A 111 11.11 6.06 -0.06
C THR A 111 10.83 5.34 1.26
N LEU A 112 11.82 5.24 2.15
CA LEU A 112 11.68 4.55 3.43
C LEU A 112 10.79 5.33 4.40
N SER A 113 10.90 6.67 4.42
CA SER A 113 10.08 7.50 5.30
C SER A 113 8.59 7.37 5.03
N VAL A 114 8.20 7.26 3.76
CA VAL A 114 6.78 7.11 3.38
C VAL A 114 6.36 5.64 3.39
N ASN A 115 7.07 4.77 2.65
CA ASN A 115 6.61 3.41 2.41
C ASN A 115 6.73 2.49 3.64
N VAL A 116 7.71 2.73 4.50
CA VAL A 116 7.96 1.89 5.68
C VAL A 116 7.52 2.61 6.95
N LEU A 117 8.20 3.70 7.29
CA LEU A 117 7.92 4.43 8.53
C LEU A 117 6.52 5.06 8.51
N GLY A 118 6.03 5.48 7.33
CA GLY A 118 4.66 5.97 7.16
C GLY A 118 3.60 4.91 7.51
N ILE A 119 3.80 3.65 7.09
CA ILE A 119 2.92 2.53 7.47
C ILE A 119 3.00 2.28 8.98
N VAL A 120 4.22 2.19 9.55
CA VAL A 120 4.43 1.98 10.99
C VAL A 120 3.73 3.05 11.82
N LYS A 121 3.94 4.33 11.48
CA LYS A 121 3.31 5.47 12.16
C LYS A 121 1.79 5.47 12.01
N THR A 122 1.30 5.16 10.80
CA THR A 122 -0.15 5.05 10.52
C THR A 122 -0.78 3.98 11.39
N VAL A 123 -0.20 2.78 11.43
CA VAL A 123 -0.71 1.69 12.29
C VAL A 123 -0.66 2.12 13.76
N ALA A 124 0.43 2.68 14.24
CA ALA A 124 0.56 3.13 15.63
C ALA A 124 -0.51 4.15 16.02
N ALA A 125 -0.83 5.11 15.14
CA ALA A 125 -1.82 6.15 15.40
C ALA A 125 -3.26 5.59 15.47
N PHE A 126 -3.60 4.60 14.66
CA PHE A 126 -4.96 4.07 14.58
C PHE A 126 -5.18 2.78 15.39
N LEU A 127 -4.12 2.12 15.86
CA LEU A 127 -4.23 0.86 16.61
C LEU A 127 -5.10 0.96 17.88
N PRO A 128 -5.06 2.05 18.68
CA PRO A 128 -5.97 2.19 19.82
C PRO A 128 -7.45 2.17 19.41
N ALA A 129 -7.80 2.84 18.30
CA ALA A 129 -9.17 2.85 17.79
C ALA A 129 -9.61 1.48 17.26
N LEU A 130 -8.70 0.76 16.58
CA LEU A 130 -8.92 -0.60 16.09
C LEU A 130 -9.11 -1.59 17.26
N ARG A 131 -8.30 -1.48 18.33
CA ARG A 131 -8.45 -2.28 19.55
C ARG A 131 -9.81 -2.08 20.20
N GLY A 132 -10.34 -0.86 20.18
CA GLY A 132 -11.69 -0.55 20.66
C GLY A 132 -12.81 -1.21 19.84
N ARG A 133 -12.49 -1.80 18.69
CA ARG A 133 -13.43 -2.50 17.80
C ARG A 133 -13.13 -4.00 17.67
N ALA A 134 -12.06 -4.52 18.33
CA ALA A 134 -11.74 -5.94 18.28
C ALA A 134 -12.88 -6.79 18.88
N PRO A 135 -13.13 -8.02 18.36
CA PRO A 135 -12.43 -8.69 17.25
C PRO A 135 -12.90 -8.28 15.85
N ASP A 136 -13.68 -7.24 15.72
CA ASP A 136 -14.26 -6.77 14.47
C ASP A 136 -13.42 -5.64 13.88
N ALA A 137 -12.11 -5.86 13.84
CA ALA A 137 -11.13 -4.93 13.29
C ALA A 137 -10.17 -5.64 12.33
N HIS A 138 -9.68 -4.88 11.32
CA HIS A 138 -8.74 -5.40 10.34
C HIS A 138 -7.77 -4.31 9.87
N ILE A 139 -6.54 -4.70 9.54
CA ILE A 139 -5.51 -3.84 8.96
C ILE A 139 -5.12 -4.39 7.59
N VAL A 140 -5.10 -3.53 6.58
CA VAL A 140 -4.53 -3.81 5.27
C VAL A 140 -3.34 -2.88 5.05
N THR A 141 -2.15 -3.43 4.86
CA THR A 141 -0.97 -2.67 4.45
C THR A 141 -0.75 -2.84 2.96
N THR A 142 -0.28 -1.81 2.27
CA THR A 142 0.01 -1.91 0.83
C THR A 142 1.51 -2.06 0.59
N ALA A 143 1.93 -3.29 0.28
CA ALA A 143 3.25 -3.60 -0.23
C ALA A 143 3.28 -3.48 -1.77
N SER A 144 3.73 -4.51 -2.44
CA SER A 144 3.81 -4.69 -3.90
C SER A 144 4.16 -6.14 -4.20
N LEU A 145 3.96 -6.59 -5.43
CA LEU A 145 4.63 -7.81 -5.91
C LEU A 145 6.16 -7.70 -5.73
N GLY A 146 6.70 -6.47 -5.85
CA GLY A 146 8.11 -6.15 -5.53
C GLY A 146 8.50 -6.33 -4.06
N GLY A 147 7.57 -6.63 -3.16
CA GLY A 147 7.84 -7.09 -1.79
C GLY A 147 7.97 -8.61 -1.65
N LEU A 148 7.66 -9.35 -2.70
CA LEU A 148 7.73 -10.81 -2.75
C LEU A 148 8.78 -11.33 -3.72
N VAL A 149 9.06 -10.57 -4.80
CA VAL A 149 10.09 -10.86 -5.79
C VAL A 149 10.85 -9.59 -6.14
N SER A 150 12.15 -9.69 -6.47
CA SER A 150 12.96 -8.54 -6.84
C SER A 150 12.94 -8.24 -8.34
N ASP A 151 12.69 -9.24 -9.17
CA ASP A 151 12.56 -9.07 -10.62
C ASP A 151 11.13 -8.68 -10.98
N VAL A 152 10.88 -7.38 -10.97
CA VAL A 152 9.58 -6.78 -11.29
C VAL A 152 9.57 -6.08 -12.66
N GLY A 153 10.58 -6.38 -13.50
CA GLY A 153 10.66 -5.86 -14.86
C GLY A 153 11.21 -4.43 -15.00
N ALA A 154 11.60 -3.78 -13.91
CA ALA A 154 12.24 -2.47 -13.90
C ALA A 154 13.16 -2.31 -12.68
N PRO A 155 14.29 -1.58 -12.81
CA PRO A 155 15.20 -1.35 -11.70
C PRO A 155 14.63 -0.29 -10.74
N MET A 156 14.04 -0.74 -9.65
CA MET A 156 13.40 0.09 -8.61
C MET A 156 13.91 -0.27 -7.21
N GLY A 157 15.23 -0.28 -7.02
CA GLY A 157 15.87 -0.90 -5.84
C GLY A 157 15.38 -0.39 -4.49
N ALA A 158 15.37 0.93 -4.23
CA ALA A 158 14.88 1.48 -2.97
C ALA A 158 13.40 1.16 -2.75
N TYR A 159 12.58 1.22 -3.81
CA TYR A 159 11.17 0.86 -3.74
C TYR A 159 10.98 -0.63 -3.40
N VAL A 160 11.65 -1.53 -4.13
CA VAL A 160 11.60 -2.97 -3.89
C VAL A 160 12.01 -3.29 -2.46
N ALA A 161 13.14 -2.75 -1.99
CA ALA A 161 13.60 -2.94 -0.61
C ALA A 161 12.54 -2.48 0.41
N SER A 162 11.92 -1.30 0.19
CA SER A 162 10.85 -0.80 1.05
C SER A 162 9.63 -1.73 1.08
N LYS A 163 9.29 -2.36 -0.06
CA LYS A 163 8.13 -3.24 -0.15
C LYS A 163 8.38 -4.62 0.47
N TYR A 164 9.62 -5.12 0.46
CA TYR A 164 10.02 -6.27 1.30
C TYR A 164 9.87 -5.96 2.79
N ALA A 165 10.32 -4.77 3.23
CA ALA A 165 10.14 -4.35 4.62
C ALA A 165 8.65 -4.27 5.01
N CYS A 166 7.77 -3.80 4.12
CA CYS A 166 6.32 -3.78 4.38
C CYS A 166 5.74 -5.19 4.57
N VAL A 167 6.18 -6.18 3.77
CA VAL A 167 5.72 -7.57 3.93
C VAL A 167 6.17 -8.12 5.27
N GLY A 168 7.46 -8.04 5.61
CA GLY A 168 7.99 -8.53 6.88
C GLY A 168 7.34 -7.85 8.10
N TYR A 169 7.12 -6.52 8.05
CA TYR A 169 6.38 -5.80 9.08
C TYR A 169 4.96 -6.36 9.24
N SER A 170 4.26 -6.61 8.13
CA SER A 170 2.89 -7.11 8.16
C SER A 170 2.77 -8.54 8.67
N GLU A 171 3.76 -9.39 8.39
CA GLU A 171 3.85 -10.75 8.94
C GLU A 171 3.95 -10.73 10.47
N MET A 172 4.86 -9.89 11.01
CA MET A 172 5.00 -9.71 12.45
C MET A 172 3.75 -9.12 13.07
N LEU A 173 3.18 -8.06 12.48
CA LEU A 173 1.96 -7.42 12.95
C LEU A 173 0.79 -8.42 13.02
N ARG A 174 0.65 -9.30 12.02
CA ARG A 174 -0.37 -10.36 12.02
C ARG A 174 -0.19 -11.32 13.19
N ALA A 175 1.05 -11.74 13.43
CA ALA A 175 1.34 -12.67 14.54
C ALA A 175 1.04 -12.03 15.90
N GLU A 176 1.43 -10.77 16.09
CA GLU A 176 1.23 -10.03 17.33
C GLU A 176 -0.25 -9.77 17.63
N LEU A 177 -1.03 -9.36 16.63
CA LEU A 177 -2.44 -8.98 16.80
C LEU A 177 -3.42 -10.17 16.74
N ALA A 178 -2.94 -11.38 16.45
CA ALA A 178 -3.78 -12.57 16.36
C ALA A 178 -4.54 -12.86 17.66
N ALA A 179 -3.88 -12.70 18.82
CA ALA A 179 -4.49 -12.92 20.13
C ALA A 179 -5.56 -11.85 20.46
N GLU A 180 -5.48 -10.68 19.86
CA GLU A 180 -6.47 -9.61 20.01
C GLU A 180 -7.65 -9.78 19.03
N GLY A 181 -7.60 -10.76 18.13
CA GLY A 181 -8.63 -10.99 17.12
C GLY A 181 -8.62 -9.98 15.98
N ILE A 182 -7.60 -9.13 15.89
CA ILE A 182 -7.46 -8.13 14.81
C ILE A 182 -6.84 -8.81 13.59
N GLY A 183 -7.56 -8.80 12.46
CA GLY A 183 -7.06 -9.36 11.21
C GLY A 183 -5.98 -8.45 10.58
N VAL A 184 -5.03 -9.07 9.88
CA VAL A 184 -4.01 -8.33 9.11
C VAL A 184 -3.85 -8.96 7.73
N SER A 185 -3.85 -8.12 6.71
CA SER A 185 -3.58 -8.49 5.32
C SER A 185 -2.50 -7.58 4.74
N VAL A 186 -1.71 -8.10 3.81
CA VAL A 186 -0.76 -7.34 3.01
C VAL A 186 -1.17 -7.39 1.54
N LEU A 187 -1.50 -6.24 0.97
CA LEU A 187 -1.82 -6.08 -0.44
C LEU A 187 -0.51 -6.01 -1.24
N CYS A 188 -0.35 -6.95 -2.17
CA CYS A 188 0.82 -7.06 -3.03
C CYS A 188 0.41 -6.91 -4.51
N PRO A 189 0.12 -5.69 -4.97
CA PRO A 189 -0.26 -5.47 -6.35
C PRO A 189 0.96 -5.60 -7.27
N ALA A 190 0.72 -6.08 -8.51
CA ALA A 190 1.67 -5.89 -9.60
C ALA A 190 1.37 -4.55 -10.30
N VAL A 191 1.27 -4.50 -11.62
CA VAL A 191 1.05 -3.23 -12.32
C VAL A 191 -0.42 -2.83 -12.23
N VAL A 192 -0.69 -1.71 -11.56
CA VAL A 192 -1.99 -1.07 -11.48
C VAL A 192 -1.91 0.31 -12.09
N ALA A 193 -2.90 0.70 -12.89
CA ALA A 193 -3.00 2.03 -13.47
C ALA A 193 -3.10 3.07 -12.35
N SER A 194 -2.04 3.86 -12.15
CA SER A 194 -1.96 4.84 -11.08
C SER A 194 -1.04 6.00 -11.47
N SER A 195 -1.19 7.11 -10.77
CA SER A 195 -0.32 8.28 -10.90
C SER A 195 0.91 8.21 -9.97
N LEU A 196 1.30 7.03 -9.50
CA LEU A 196 2.33 6.86 -8.46
C LEU A 196 3.64 7.61 -8.77
N LEU A 197 4.14 7.51 -10.00
CA LEU A 197 5.37 8.21 -10.40
C LEU A 197 5.20 9.73 -10.33
N THR A 198 4.14 10.27 -10.92
CA THR A 198 3.85 11.70 -10.95
C THR A 198 3.65 12.26 -9.54
N THR A 199 2.79 11.61 -8.75
CA THR A 199 2.51 12.05 -7.37
C THR A 199 3.71 11.92 -6.45
N SER A 200 4.60 10.95 -6.69
CA SER A 200 5.85 10.81 -5.92
C SER A 200 6.79 11.98 -6.15
N THR A 201 6.84 12.50 -7.38
CA THR A 201 7.64 13.69 -7.71
C THR A 201 6.99 14.96 -7.16
N GLU A 202 5.69 15.14 -7.37
CA GLU A 202 4.94 16.32 -6.91
C GLU A 202 4.99 16.51 -5.37
N ASN A 203 4.96 15.41 -4.62
CA ASN A 203 4.90 15.43 -3.17
C ASN A 203 6.27 15.26 -2.49
N ARG A 204 7.37 15.25 -3.27
CA ARG A 204 8.71 15.09 -2.70
C ARG A 204 9.12 16.33 -1.93
N PRO A 205 9.39 16.25 -0.62
CA PRO A 205 9.90 17.38 0.16
C PRO A 205 11.31 17.78 -0.30
N CYS A 206 11.59 19.08 -0.37
CA CYS A 206 12.90 19.62 -0.74
C CYS A 206 14.06 19.09 0.14
N ALA A 207 13.77 18.72 1.39
CA ALA A 207 14.74 18.15 2.31
C ALA A 207 15.40 16.86 1.79
N PHE A 208 14.74 16.13 0.88
CA PHE A 208 15.28 14.91 0.24
C PHE A 208 16.00 15.18 -1.08
N GLY A 209 16.28 16.46 -1.38
CA GLY A 209 16.89 16.89 -2.63
C GLY A 209 15.94 16.84 -3.83
N ASP A 210 16.29 17.55 -4.87
CA ASP A 210 15.53 17.51 -6.12
C ASP A 210 15.63 16.10 -6.71
N GLN A 211 14.49 15.59 -7.13
CA GLN A 211 14.49 14.54 -8.12
C GLN A 211 15.01 15.21 -9.39
N ALA A 212 16.31 15.04 -9.70
CA ALA A 212 16.79 15.30 -11.04
C ALA A 212 15.78 14.64 -11.95
N ALA A 213 15.16 15.44 -12.85
CA ALA A 213 14.06 14.99 -13.70
C ALA A 213 14.40 13.57 -14.07
N ALA A 214 13.69 12.61 -13.47
CA ALA A 214 13.97 11.22 -13.77
C ALA A 214 13.81 11.24 -15.27
N GLU A 215 14.92 11.05 -16.00
CA GLU A 215 14.86 10.53 -17.31
C GLU A 215 14.13 9.21 -17.13
N ILE A 216 12.83 9.31 -16.96
CA ILE A 216 11.88 8.29 -17.33
C ILE A 216 11.99 8.36 -18.87
N GLU A 217 13.18 8.04 -19.37
CA GLU A 217 13.21 7.28 -20.59
C GLU A 217 12.37 6.06 -20.20
N ALA A 218 11.08 6.15 -20.51
CA ALA A 218 10.26 5.00 -20.77
C ALA A 218 11.14 4.18 -21.69
N ALA A 219 11.92 3.24 -21.09
CA ALA A 219 12.90 2.48 -21.83
C ALA A 219 12.09 1.84 -22.93
N PRO A 220 12.21 2.32 -24.20
CA PRO A 220 11.56 1.67 -25.31
C PRO A 220 12.23 0.30 -25.36
N GLY A 221 11.57 -0.71 -24.80
CA GLY A 221 12.03 -2.08 -24.78
C GLY A 221 12.53 -2.64 -23.47
N GLY A 222 12.08 -2.20 -22.28
CA GLY A 222 12.46 -2.83 -21.00
C GLY A 222 13.99 -2.88 -20.78
N VAL A 223 14.43 -3.15 -19.59
CA VAL A 223 15.87 -3.41 -19.31
C VAL A 223 16.38 -4.45 -20.32
N LYS A 224 17.41 -4.12 -21.12
CA LYS A 224 18.03 -5.05 -22.05
C LYS A 224 18.39 -6.32 -21.27
N GLY A 225 17.72 -7.45 -21.55
CA GLY A 225 17.93 -8.74 -20.91
C GLY A 225 16.84 -9.19 -19.93
N ALA A 226 15.94 -8.33 -19.45
CA ALA A 226 14.74 -8.77 -18.77
C ALA A 226 13.73 -9.23 -19.83
N ALA A 227 13.44 -10.52 -19.91
CA ALA A 227 12.28 -10.98 -20.66
C ALA A 227 11.07 -10.23 -20.09
N PRO A 228 10.31 -9.45 -20.92
CA PRO A 228 9.13 -8.79 -20.42
C PRO A 228 8.19 -9.90 -19.96
N HIS A 229 8.09 -10.09 -18.65
CA HIS A 229 7.14 -11.06 -18.11
C HIS A 229 5.77 -10.66 -18.62
N LEU A 230 5.20 -11.49 -19.47
CA LEU A 230 3.87 -11.29 -20.09
C LEU A 230 2.81 -10.91 -19.04
N ALA A 231 3.04 -11.33 -17.81
CA ALA A 231 2.27 -11.07 -16.61
C ALA A 231 2.12 -9.58 -16.27
N LEU A 232 3.01 -8.71 -16.72
CA LEU A 232 3.03 -7.30 -16.30
C LEU A 232 2.65 -6.35 -17.46
N ARG A 233 2.21 -6.86 -18.60
CA ARG A 233 1.92 -6.05 -19.80
C ARG A 233 0.62 -5.25 -19.74
N HIS A 234 -0.33 -5.62 -18.87
CA HIS A 234 -1.60 -4.94 -18.75
C HIS A 234 -1.76 -4.39 -17.34
N ALA A 235 -1.79 -3.07 -17.22
CA ALA A 235 -2.11 -2.41 -15.97
C ALA A 235 -3.58 -2.69 -15.60
N MET A 236 -3.81 -3.23 -14.40
CA MET A 236 -5.16 -3.41 -13.85
C MET A 236 -5.76 -2.02 -13.56
N PRO A 237 -7.03 -1.75 -13.86
CA PRO A 237 -7.71 -0.56 -13.40
C PRO A 237 -7.65 -0.45 -11.86
N ALA A 238 -7.45 0.76 -11.35
CA ALA A 238 -7.31 0.96 -9.90
C ALA A 238 -8.60 0.60 -9.13
N GLU A 239 -9.75 0.81 -9.74
CA GLU A 239 -11.08 0.46 -9.21
C GLU A 239 -11.27 -1.04 -8.99
N ASP A 240 -10.57 -1.90 -9.73
CA ASP A 240 -10.67 -3.36 -9.58
C ASP A 240 -9.95 -3.87 -8.31
N VAL A 241 -9.11 -3.04 -7.69
CA VAL A 241 -8.37 -3.41 -6.47
C VAL A 241 -9.29 -3.49 -5.26
N GLY A 242 -10.28 -2.59 -5.14
CA GLY A 242 -11.23 -2.56 -4.03
C GLY A 242 -11.92 -3.91 -3.81
N PRO A 243 -12.60 -4.49 -4.81
CA PRO A 243 -13.25 -5.80 -4.71
C PRO A 243 -12.32 -6.94 -4.30
N ILE A 244 -11.06 -6.91 -4.77
CA ILE A 244 -10.05 -7.93 -4.41
C ILE A 244 -9.70 -7.82 -2.91
N VAL A 245 -9.49 -6.61 -2.40
CA VAL A 245 -9.19 -6.34 -0.99
C VAL A 245 -10.37 -6.75 -0.11
N ILE A 246 -11.59 -6.38 -0.47
CA ILE A 246 -12.82 -6.73 0.26
C ILE A 246 -12.96 -8.26 0.39
N ARG A 247 -12.80 -8.99 -0.69
CA ARG A 247 -12.85 -10.46 -0.69
C ARG A 247 -11.79 -11.06 0.24
N ALA A 248 -10.58 -10.50 0.24
CA ALA A 248 -9.48 -10.98 1.08
C ALA A 248 -9.74 -10.71 2.58
N ILE A 249 -10.29 -9.54 2.93
CA ILE A 249 -10.68 -9.20 4.30
C ILE A 249 -11.73 -10.17 4.82
N ARG A 250 -12.80 -10.41 4.03
CA ARG A 250 -13.86 -11.36 4.39
C ARG A 250 -13.33 -12.77 4.63
N ALA A 251 -12.36 -13.21 3.83
CA ALA A 251 -11.72 -14.51 3.96
C ALA A 251 -10.54 -14.53 4.95
N ASN A 252 -10.24 -13.42 5.62
CA ASN A 252 -9.07 -13.22 6.50
C ASN A 252 -7.76 -13.72 5.87
N ARG A 253 -7.57 -13.46 4.56
CA ARG A 253 -6.36 -13.85 3.83
C ARG A 253 -5.24 -12.88 4.14
N PHE A 254 -4.04 -13.42 4.38
CA PHE A 254 -2.87 -12.57 4.65
C PHE A 254 -2.35 -11.91 3.37
N HIS A 255 -1.92 -12.69 2.37
CA HIS A 255 -1.47 -12.14 1.10
C HIS A 255 -2.66 -11.85 0.18
N VAL A 256 -2.79 -10.59 -0.23
CA VAL A 256 -3.79 -10.12 -1.19
C VAL A 256 -3.10 -9.85 -2.52
N LEU A 257 -3.24 -10.80 -3.45
CA LEU A 257 -2.56 -10.79 -4.74
C LEU A 257 -3.54 -10.35 -5.83
N THR A 258 -3.16 -9.34 -6.61
CA THR A 258 -3.99 -8.81 -7.69
C THR A 258 -3.78 -9.53 -9.02
N HIS A 259 -2.61 -10.16 -9.23
CA HIS A 259 -2.19 -10.76 -10.50
C HIS A 259 -1.78 -12.22 -10.29
N PRO A 260 -2.74 -13.18 -10.29
CA PRO A 260 -2.44 -14.61 -10.02
C PRO A 260 -1.42 -15.24 -10.99
N HIS A 261 -1.35 -14.73 -12.20
CA HIS A 261 -0.40 -15.19 -13.23
C HIS A 261 1.07 -14.81 -12.96
N ALA A 262 1.34 -13.98 -11.94
CA ALA A 262 2.70 -13.71 -11.46
C ALA A 262 3.29 -14.85 -10.60
N ARG A 263 2.51 -15.88 -10.28
CA ARG A 263 2.94 -17.03 -9.47
C ARG A 263 4.28 -17.65 -9.89
N PRO A 264 4.58 -17.85 -11.20
CA PRO A 264 5.87 -18.45 -11.60
C PRO A 264 7.10 -17.67 -11.13
N LEU A 265 6.99 -16.34 -10.92
CA LEU A 265 8.08 -15.51 -10.39
C LEU A 265 8.40 -15.90 -8.94
N LEU A 266 7.37 -16.12 -8.13
CA LEU A 266 7.53 -16.57 -6.75
C LEU A 266 8.10 -17.99 -6.70
N ASP A 267 7.54 -18.90 -7.52
CA ASP A 267 8.00 -20.30 -7.59
C ASP A 267 9.50 -20.36 -7.95
N SER A 268 9.96 -19.55 -8.90
CA SER A 268 11.38 -19.46 -9.28
C SER A 268 12.25 -18.95 -8.13
N ARG A 269 11.84 -17.86 -7.44
CA ARG A 269 12.57 -17.29 -6.32
C ARG A 269 12.69 -18.29 -5.16
N PHE A 270 11.58 -18.92 -4.76
CA PHE A 270 11.60 -19.88 -3.66
C PHE A 270 12.42 -21.13 -4.00
N ARG A 271 12.38 -21.61 -5.25
CA ARG A 271 13.21 -22.71 -5.68
C ARG A 271 14.69 -22.40 -5.51
N ALA A 272 15.15 -21.24 -5.98
CA ALA A 272 16.54 -20.82 -5.82
C ALA A 272 16.98 -20.79 -4.34
N ILE A 273 16.12 -20.25 -3.44
CA ILE A 273 16.42 -20.23 -2.00
C ILE A 273 16.53 -21.67 -1.44
N LEU A 274 15.62 -22.58 -1.83
CA LEU A 274 15.63 -23.97 -1.36
C LEU A 274 16.85 -24.74 -1.89
N GLU A 275 17.28 -24.48 -3.14
CA GLU A 275 18.51 -25.05 -3.70
C GLU A 275 19.75 -24.63 -2.88
N ASP A 276 19.81 -23.38 -2.38
CA ASP A 276 20.88 -22.92 -1.49
C ASP A 276 20.83 -23.61 -0.11
N PHE A 277 19.64 -23.90 0.43
CA PHE A 277 19.49 -24.72 1.64
C PHE A 277 19.99 -26.16 1.42
N ASP A 278 19.65 -26.77 0.27
CA ASP A 278 20.12 -28.11 -0.07
C ASP A 278 21.64 -28.14 -0.26
N PHE A 279 22.22 -27.09 -0.81
CA PHE A 279 23.69 -26.94 -0.90
C PHE A 279 24.32 -26.88 0.48
N ALA A 280 23.79 -26.05 1.37
CA ALA A 280 24.31 -25.88 2.74
C ALA A 280 24.21 -27.19 3.56
N ALA A 281 23.22 -28.04 3.30
CA ALA A 281 23.05 -29.32 3.99
C ALA A 281 24.06 -30.41 3.57
N ARG A 282 24.80 -30.21 2.47
CA ARG A 282 25.77 -31.18 1.92
C ARG A 282 27.22 -30.90 2.39
N GLY A 283 27.47 -29.84 3.09
CA GLY A 283 28.78 -29.46 3.65
C GLY A 283 28.88 -29.77 5.11
#